data_6e33f3c106e18e9b5cba813517e3ab72
#
_entry.id   6e33f3c106e18e9b5cba813517e3ab72
#
_cell.length_a   1.000
_cell.length_b   1.000
_cell.length_c   1.000
_cell.angle_alpha   90.00
_cell.angle_beta   90.00
_cell.angle_gamma   90.00
#
_symmetry.space_group_name_H-M   'P 1'
#
loop_
_entity.id
_entity.type
_entity.pdbx_description
1 polymer ?
#
loop_
_entity_poly.entity_id
_entity_poly.type
_entity_poly.pdbx_seq_one_letter_code
_entity_poly.pdbx_strand_id
1 'polypeptide(L)'
;MNYENEVVSILELKGNYNIFTLPQQGEAVCITTNGIVKQNGCAVMGKGIALDFKLRFPEMFKEYQKICFQHLLKPGQILPYKKSKPIILNFAIKDDWKDPSKVEWVEETLQKFVDNYKKLGITSIAFPWMGAMNGGIPIETIKSLTRKYLSTLTDIDVEIYDFDPNVPCTLYKTLEYIVNENIHTPSELEDMSNIKARYWIKIIEAVKDKKTKSINNLCHYIVDGKRIIGKTNIERLFVFLTKYKEGKIIEQYSLF
;
A
#
# COMPACT_ATOMS: atom_id res chain seq x y z
N MET A 1 -19.88 34.03 23.94
CA MET A 1 -19.36 33.49 22.66
C MET A 1 -19.29 32.00 22.84
N ASN A 2 -20.26 31.28 22.30
CA ASN A 2 -20.24 29.83 22.29
C ASN A 2 -19.24 29.40 21.18
N TYR A 3 -18.09 28.91 21.58
CA TYR A 3 -17.25 28.13 20.67
C TYR A 3 -17.92 26.75 20.56
N GLU A 4 -18.72 26.56 19.53
CA GLU A 4 -19.05 25.24 19.07
C GLU A 4 -17.70 24.60 18.67
N ASN A 5 -17.27 23.58 19.41
CA ASN A 5 -16.17 22.73 19.03
C ASN A 5 -16.61 22.05 17.73
N GLU A 6 -16.12 22.53 16.59
CA GLU A 6 -16.19 21.80 15.35
C GLU A 6 -15.42 20.48 15.55
N VAL A 7 -16.19 19.46 15.85
CA VAL A 7 -15.68 18.09 15.88
C VAL A 7 -15.35 17.73 14.45
N VAL A 8 -14.07 17.64 14.14
CA VAL A 8 -13.62 17.14 12.83
C VAL A 8 -14.21 15.76 12.62
N SER A 9 -14.98 15.63 11.58
CA SER A 9 -15.54 14.34 11.20
C SER A 9 -14.45 13.49 10.57
N ILE A 10 -13.95 12.49 11.32
CA ILE A 10 -13.13 11.43 10.73
C ILE A 10 -14.02 10.68 9.74
N LEU A 11 -13.65 10.72 8.47
CA LEU A 11 -14.38 10.01 7.42
C LEU A 11 -13.92 8.54 7.35
N GLU A 12 -14.77 7.63 7.83
CA GLU A 12 -14.52 6.20 7.73
C GLU A 12 -15.03 5.67 6.37
N LEU A 13 -14.14 5.16 5.54
CA LEU A 13 -14.42 4.70 4.18
C LEU A 13 -14.19 3.20 4.06
N LYS A 14 -14.96 2.55 3.17
CA LYS A 14 -14.70 1.16 2.76
C LYS A 14 -13.84 1.14 1.51
N GLY A 15 -12.82 0.29 1.49
CA GLY A 15 -11.98 0.08 0.33
C GLY A 15 -10.51 0.31 0.60
N ASN A 16 -9.76 0.41 -0.48
CA ASN A 16 -8.32 0.66 -0.40
C ASN A 16 -8.05 2.10 -0.82
N TYR A 17 -7.16 2.77 -0.10
CA TYR A 17 -6.68 4.08 -0.53
C TYR A 17 -6.15 3.99 -1.96
N ASN A 18 -6.80 4.71 -2.87
CA ASN A 18 -6.39 4.74 -4.27
C ASN A 18 -5.41 5.89 -4.50
N ILE A 19 -4.14 5.64 -4.25
CA ILE A 19 -3.04 6.62 -4.43
C ILE A 19 -2.90 7.17 -5.85
N PHE A 20 -3.64 6.63 -6.82
CA PHE A 20 -3.67 7.13 -8.20
C PHE A 20 -4.84 8.07 -8.50
N THR A 21 -5.75 8.29 -7.55
CA THR A 21 -6.72 9.38 -7.65
C THR A 21 -6.05 10.67 -7.20
N LEU A 22 -5.32 11.29 -8.11
CA LEU A 22 -4.81 12.67 -8.07
C LEU A 22 -4.42 13.18 -6.67
N PRO A 23 -3.29 12.73 -6.11
CA PRO A 23 -2.82 13.26 -4.85
C PRO A 23 -2.54 14.76 -4.99
N GLN A 24 -3.15 15.55 -4.08
CA GLN A 24 -2.95 16.98 -4.04
C GLN A 24 -1.70 17.35 -3.23
N GLN A 25 -1.29 18.61 -3.29
CA GLN A 25 -0.21 19.09 -2.45
C GLN A 25 -0.65 19.06 -0.97
N GLY A 26 0.19 18.49 -0.10
CA GLY A 26 -0.13 18.32 1.32
C GLY A 26 -0.88 17.03 1.67
N GLU A 27 -1.29 16.24 0.68
CA GLU A 27 -1.89 14.94 0.90
C GLU A 27 -0.86 13.91 1.36
N ALA A 28 -1.22 13.12 2.35
CA ALA A 28 -0.36 12.09 2.93
C ALA A 28 -1.07 10.74 3.03
N VAL A 29 -0.28 9.69 3.18
CA VAL A 29 -0.77 8.35 3.46
C VAL A 29 0.05 7.68 4.55
N CYS A 30 -0.62 7.05 5.49
CA CYS A 30 -0.04 6.21 6.51
C CYS A 30 0.16 4.79 5.97
N ILE A 31 1.37 4.26 6.06
CA ILE A 31 1.65 2.85 5.86
C ILE A 31 2.29 2.24 7.10
N THR A 32 1.85 1.05 7.49
CA THR A 32 2.38 0.37 8.67
C THR A 32 3.59 -0.47 8.32
N THR A 33 4.67 -0.30 9.06
CA THR A 33 5.97 -0.91 8.80
C THR A 33 6.61 -1.47 10.08
N ASN A 34 7.83 -1.94 9.94
CA ASN A 34 8.76 -2.33 11.01
C ASN A 34 10.13 -1.69 10.72
N GLY A 35 11.10 -1.85 11.58
CA GLY A 35 12.46 -1.31 11.36
C GLY A 35 13.50 -2.39 11.02
N ILE A 36 13.07 -3.60 10.66
CA ILE A 36 13.92 -4.79 10.57
C ILE A 36 14.54 -4.96 9.19
N VAL A 37 15.79 -5.41 9.22
CA VAL A 37 16.55 -5.90 8.08
C VAL A 37 16.81 -7.41 8.27
N LYS A 38 16.54 -8.19 7.24
CA LYS A 38 16.86 -9.62 7.21
C LYS A 38 18.37 -9.86 7.15
N GLN A 39 18.79 -11.09 7.40
CA GLN A 39 20.21 -11.51 7.27
C GLN A 39 20.82 -11.19 5.90
N ASN A 40 20.03 -11.17 4.85
CA ASN A 40 20.48 -10.82 3.49
C ASN A 40 20.52 -9.29 3.22
N GLY A 41 20.42 -8.45 4.24
CA GLY A 41 20.45 -7.00 4.12
C GLY A 41 19.17 -6.34 3.62
N CYS A 42 18.12 -7.11 3.31
CA CYS A 42 16.86 -6.55 2.78
C CYS A 42 15.90 -6.15 3.89
N ALA A 43 15.40 -4.92 3.87
CA ALA A 43 14.32 -4.47 4.72
C ALA A 43 13.00 -5.20 4.41
N VAL A 44 12.08 -5.25 5.36
CA VAL A 44 10.88 -6.07 5.28
C VAL A 44 9.64 -5.23 5.00
N MET A 45 9.19 -5.23 3.76
CA MET A 45 7.87 -4.80 3.31
C MET A 45 7.26 -5.91 2.44
N GLY A 46 6.75 -6.96 3.09
CA GLY A 46 6.41 -8.22 2.41
C GLY A 46 4.93 -8.58 2.34
N LYS A 47 4.05 -7.79 2.98
CA LYS A 47 2.59 -8.02 3.03
C LYS A 47 1.83 -6.72 3.21
N GLY A 48 0.52 -6.76 2.90
CA GLY A 48 -0.42 -5.68 3.12
C GLY A 48 0.01 -4.36 2.48
N ILE A 49 -0.40 -3.26 3.07
CA ILE A 49 -0.14 -1.91 2.57
C ILE A 49 1.35 -1.61 2.35
N ALA A 50 2.24 -2.14 3.20
CA ALA A 50 3.68 -1.97 3.04
C ALA A 50 4.20 -2.58 1.72
N LEU A 51 3.72 -3.77 1.35
CA LEU A 51 4.09 -4.39 0.07
C LEU A 51 3.57 -3.57 -1.11
N ASP A 52 2.32 -3.12 -1.07
CA ASP A 52 1.73 -2.31 -2.14
C ASP A 52 2.56 -1.04 -2.36
N PHE A 53 2.94 -0.34 -1.29
CA PHE A 53 3.73 0.88 -1.39
C PHE A 53 5.17 0.64 -1.82
N LYS A 54 5.80 -0.45 -1.36
CA LYS A 54 7.11 -0.88 -1.89
C LYS A 54 7.10 -1.03 -3.41
N LEU A 55 6.04 -1.65 -3.95
CA LEU A 55 5.93 -1.94 -5.38
C LEU A 55 5.62 -0.70 -6.22
N ARG A 56 4.86 0.23 -5.65
CA ARG A 56 4.46 1.49 -6.30
C ARG A 56 5.50 2.59 -6.19
N PHE A 57 6.26 2.60 -5.09
CA PHE A 57 7.27 3.61 -4.76
C PHE A 57 8.62 2.95 -4.44
N PRO A 58 9.31 2.36 -5.44
CA PRO A 58 10.58 1.67 -5.21
C PRO A 58 11.66 2.58 -4.62
N GLU A 59 11.65 3.87 -4.94
CA GLU A 59 12.61 4.83 -4.37
C GLU A 59 12.36 5.08 -2.88
N MET A 60 11.09 5.15 -2.45
CA MET A 60 10.73 5.19 -1.03
C MET A 60 11.29 3.95 -0.30
N PHE A 61 11.12 2.77 -0.91
CA PHE A 61 11.62 1.53 -0.31
C PHE A 61 13.15 1.51 -0.21
N LYS A 62 13.88 2.07 -1.17
CA LYS A 62 15.34 2.20 -1.09
C LYS A 62 15.77 3.08 0.09
N GLU A 63 15.10 4.21 0.31
CA GLU A 63 15.39 5.08 1.47
C GLU A 63 15.01 4.40 2.79
N TYR A 64 13.84 3.79 2.86
CA TYR A 64 13.42 2.99 4.01
C TYR A 64 14.45 1.91 4.36
N GLN A 65 14.96 1.17 3.36
CA GLN A 65 15.96 0.12 3.55
C GLN A 65 17.27 0.66 4.13
N LYS A 66 17.75 1.82 3.67
CA LYS A 66 18.95 2.48 4.23
C LYS A 66 18.78 2.81 5.71
N ILE A 67 17.63 3.38 6.07
CA ILE A 67 17.33 3.76 7.46
C ILE A 67 17.19 2.52 8.36
N CYS A 68 16.55 1.46 7.86
CA CYS A 68 16.47 0.19 8.59
C CYS A 68 17.85 -0.46 8.76
N PHE A 69 18.69 -0.43 7.74
CA PHE A 69 20.05 -0.98 7.80
C PHE A 69 20.92 -0.27 8.85
N GLN A 70 20.70 1.01 9.05
CA GLN A 70 21.35 1.81 10.08
C GLN A 70 20.70 1.65 11.46
N HIS A 71 19.66 0.83 11.59
CA HIS A 71 18.88 0.63 12.81
C HIS A 71 18.29 1.92 13.41
N LEU A 72 18.01 2.91 12.56
CA LEU A 72 17.48 4.21 12.98
C LEU A 72 15.97 4.24 13.11
N LEU A 73 15.23 3.34 12.46
CA LEU A 73 13.78 3.25 12.61
C LEU A 73 13.40 2.23 13.68
N LYS A 74 12.87 2.71 14.79
CA LYS A 74 12.42 1.89 15.93
C LYS A 74 10.90 1.88 16.01
N PRO A 75 10.28 0.86 16.66
CA PRO A 75 8.86 0.88 16.97
C PRO A 75 8.45 2.19 17.66
N GLY A 76 7.25 2.68 17.37
CA GLY A 76 6.77 3.97 17.85
C GLY A 76 7.31 5.18 17.08
N GLN A 77 8.09 4.99 16.01
CA GLN A 77 8.62 6.08 15.18
C GLN A 77 7.92 6.19 13.82
N ILE A 78 8.01 7.37 13.21
CA ILE A 78 7.52 7.66 11.86
C ILE A 78 8.70 8.07 10.98
N LEU A 79 8.82 7.44 9.81
CA LEU A 79 9.78 7.84 8.78
C LEU A 79 9.02 8.47 7.59
N PRO A 80 9.06 9.81 7.43
CA PRO A 80 8.43 10.48 6.31
C PRO A 80 9.23 10.31 5.02
N TYR A 81 8.52 10.07 3.90
CA TYR A 81 9.06 10.16 2.55
C TYR A 81 8.31 11.24 1.78
N LYS A 82 8.98 12.38 1.55
CA LYS A 82 8.39 13.60 0.97
C LYS A 82 8.61 13.75 -0.54
N LYS A 83 9.34 12.83 -1.18
CA LYS A 83 9.71 12.92 -2.60
C LYS A 83 8.63 12.37 -3.53
N SER A 84 7.49 11.97 -3.00
CA SER A 84 6.32 11.51 -3.75
C SER A 84 5.10 12.37 -3.47
N LYS A 85 4.09 12.21 -4.30
CA LYS A 85 2.72 12.65 -4.07
C LYS A 85 1.84 11.40 -4.14
N PRO A 86 1.18 11.03 -3.01
CA PRO A 86 1.16 11.69 -1.70
C PRO A 86 2.49 11.58 -0.92
N ILE A 87 2.62 12.32 0.17
CA ILE A 87 3.67 12.12 1.19
C ILE A 87 3.44 10.76 1.84
N ILE A 88 4.46 9.92 1.92
CA ILE A 88 4.31 8.59 2.53
C ILE A 88 4.90 8.61 3.94
N LEU A 89 4.09 8.26 4.93
CA LEU A 89 4.52 8.15 6.31
C LEU A 89 4.63 6.68 6.70
N ASN A 90 5.85 6.21 6.97
CA ASN A 90 6.13 4.86 7.42
C ASN A 90 6.01 4.79 8.94
N PHE A 91 4.91 4.28 9.47
CA PHE A 91 4.65 4.11 10.89
C PHE A 91 5.23 2.76 11.34
N ALA A 92 6.29 2.78 12.12
CA ALA A 92 6.91 1.58 12.65
C ALA A 92 6.13 1.08 13.88
N ILE A 93 5.22 0.14 13.67
CA ILE A 93 4.35 -0.42 14.72
C ILE A 93 4.71 -1.85 15.09
N LYS A 94 5.85 -2.35 14.60
CA LYS A 94 6.41 -3.67 14.93
C LYS A 94 7.90 -3.58 15.14
N ASP A 95 8.41 -4.41 16.03
CA ASP A 95 9.84 -4.63 16.20
C ASP A 95 10.33 -5.67 15.19
N ASP A 96 9.73 -6.86 15.18
CA ASP A 96 9.94 -7.86 14.11
C ASP A 96 8.65 -8.04 13.29
N TRP A 97 8.80 -8.28 11.98
CA TRP A 97 7.66 -8.52 11.08
C TRP A 97 6.88 -9.80 11.40
N LYS A 98 7.47 -10.74 12.15
CA LYS A 98 6.86 -12.00 12.59
C LYS A 98 5.98 -11.81 13.82
N ASP A 99 6.34 -10.85 14.66
CA ASP A 99 5.69 -10.62 15.94
C ASP A 99 4.43 -9.78 15.81
N PRO A 100 3.51 -9.82 16.77
CA PRO A 100 2.37 -8.91 16.82
C PRO A 100 2.84 -7.47 17.07
N SER A 101 2.00 -6.52 16.67
CA SER A 101 2.16 -5.12 17.07
C SER A 101 1.79 -4.94 18.53
N LYS A 102 2.35 -3.92 19.18
CA LYS A 102 1.94 -3.50 20.52
C LYS A 102 1.11 -2.22 20.45
N VAL A 103 0.14 -2.10 21.34
CA VAL A 103 -0.76 -0.94 21.42
C VAL A 103 0.04 0.33 21.66
N GLU A 104 1.05 0.25 22.53
CA GLU A 104 1.93 1.35 22.90
C GLU A 104 2.65 1.94 21.67
N TRP A 105 3.13 1.09 20.76
CA TRP A 105 3.82 1.56 19.54
C TRP A 105 2.87 2.25 18.55
N VAL A 106 1.61 1.78 18.47
CA VAL A 106 0.58 2.46 17.68
C VAL A 106 0.26 3.81 18.32
N GLU A 107 0.11 3.85 19.64
CA GLU A 107 -0.17 5.08 20.39
C GLU A 107 0.95 6.11 20.22
N GLU A 108 2.21 5.69 20.39
CA GLU A 108 3.38 6.55 20.18
C GLU A 108 3.46 7.13 18.78
N THR A 109 3.16 6.32 17.74
CA THR A 109 3.14 6.82 16.36
C THR A 109 2.02 7.81 16.12
N LEU A 110 0.83 7.59 16.66
CA LEU A 110 -0.29 8.53 16.57
C LEU A 110 0.05 9.85 17.26
N GLN A 111 0.61 9.82 18.47
CA GLN A 111 1.03 11.02 19.18
C GLN A 111 2.07 11.80 18.37
N LYS A 112 3.10 11.12 17.86
CA LYS A 112 4.13 11.77 17.02
C LYS A 112 3.57 12.36 15.74
N PHE A 113 2.54 11.74 15.15
CA PHE A 113 1.85 12.31 14.00
C PHE A 113 1.16 13.61 14.38
N VAL A 114 0.35 13.61 15.45
CA VAL A 114 -0.36 14.79 15.96
C VAL A 114 0.62 15.95 16.26
N ASP A 115 1.77 15.65 16.83
CA ASP A 115 2.78 16.66 17.19
C ASP A 115 3.52 17.26 15.98
N ASN A 116 3.49 16.57 14.82
CA ASN A 116 4.39 16.93 13.71
C ASN A 116 3.74 17.13 12.34
N TYR A 117 2.47 16.78 12.10
CA TYR A 117 1.85 16.85 10.77
C TYR A 117 1.90 18.26 10.15
N LYS A 118 1.74 19.32 10.96
CA LYS A 118 1.85 20.72 10.51
C LYS A 118 3.25 21.05 10.00
N LYS A 119 4.29 20.60 10.70
CA LYS A 119 5.70 20.77 10.27
C LYS A 119 6.03 20.00 8.99
N LEU A 120 5.26 18.95 8.72
CA LEU A 120 5.37 18.16 7.49
C LEU A 120 4.59 18.78 6.31
N GLY A 121 3.76 19.79 6.57
CA GLY A 121 2.92 20.44 5.58
C GLY A 121 1.75 19.57 5.13
N ILE A 122 1.26 18.69 6.02
CA ILE A 122 0.16 17.77 5.72
C ILE A 122 -1.17 18.45 5.99
N THR A 123 -2.04 18.46 4.98
CA THR A 123 -3.39 19.03 5.03
C THR A 123 -4.50 17.99 4.93
N SER A 124 -4.16 16.78 4.44
CA SER A 124 -5.04 15.62 4.43
C SER A 124 -4.24 14.33 4.59
N ILE A 125 -4.83 13.31 5.22
CA ILE A 125 -4.17 12.02 5.40
C ILE A 125 -5.14 10.86 5.36
N ALA A 126 -4.71 9.78 4.69
CA ALA A 126 -5.39 8.49 4.69
C ALA A 126 -4.69 7.49 5.62
N PHE A 127 -5.46 6.85 6.50
CA PHE A 127 -5.01 5.82 7.43
C PHE A 127 -5.66 4.47 7.13
N PRO A 128 -4.93 3.34 7.28
CA PRO A 128 -5.54 2.05 7.55
C PRO A 128 -5.87 1.93 9.05
N TRP A 129 -6.67 0.95 9.45
CA TRP A 129 -6.74 0.55 10.86
C TRP A 129 -5.43 -0.09 11.29
N MET A 130 -4.51 0.74 11.80
CA MET A 130 -3.12 0.38 12.10
C MET A 130 -3.02 -0.73 13.14
N GLY A 131 -2.38 -1.86 12.78
CA GLY A 131 -2.15 -2.97 13.72
C GLY A 131 -3.31 -3.97 13.84
N ALA A 132 -4.49 -3.71 13.27
CA ALA A 132 -5.66 -4.58 13.42
C ALA A 132 -5.52 -5.91 12.65
N MET A 133 -5.02 -5.92 11.43
CA MET A 133 -4.95 -7.14 10.61
C MET A 133 -3.68 -7.95 10.88
N ASN A 134 -2.58 -7.60 10.21
CA ASN A 134 -1.29 -8.29 10.36
C ASN A 134 -0.58 -7.95 11.69
N GLY A 135 -1.09 -6.99 12.44
CA GLY A 135 -0.58 -6.61 13.76
C GLY A 135 -1.18 -7.41 14.91
N GLY A 136 -2.36 -7.98 14.73
CA GLY A 136 -3.02 -8.82 15.74
C GLY A 136 -3.68 -8.07 16.90
N ILE A 137 -3.75 -6.74 16.86
CA ILE A 137 -4.46 -5.95 17.88
C ILE A 137 -5.95 -5.99 17.59
N PRO A 138 -6.83 -6.17 18.60
CA PRO A 138 -8.28 -6.13 18.41
C PRO A 138 -8.74 -4.84 17.73
N ILE A 139 -9.62 -4.96 16.75
CA ILE A 139 -10.06 -3.82 15.93
C ILE A 139 -10.69 -2.71 16.76
N GLU A 140 -11.47 -3.03 17.78
CA GLU A 140 -12.11 -2.01 18.62
C GLU A 140 -11.10 -1.21 19.47
N THR A 141 -10.02 -1.85 19.90
CA THR A 141 -8.90 -1.17 20.55
C THR A 141 -8.27 -0.15 19.60
N ILE A 142 -8.02 -0.56 18.34
CA ILE A 142 -7.45 0.33 17.34
C ILE A 142 -8.39 1.47 17.00
N LYS A 143 -9.69 1.20 16.83
CA LYS A 143 -10.68 2.25 16.56
C LYS A 143 -10.75 3.28 17.68
N SER A 144 -10.81 2.81 18.93
CA SER A 144 -10.83 3.70 20.09
C SER A 144 -9.56 4.57 20.16
N LEU A 145 -8.41 3.95 19.99
CA LEU A 145 -7.12 4.65 20.02
C LEU A 145 -6.98 5.67 18.87
N THR A 146 -7.31 5.26 17.65
CA THR A 146 -7.26 6.14 16.48
C THR A 146 -8.17 7.35 16.65
N ARG A 147 -9.41 7.15 17.10
CA ARG A 147 -10.34 8.25 17.36
C ARG A 147 -9.85 9.17 18.48
N LYS A 148 -9.30 8.62 19.58
CA LYS A 148 -8.74 9.40 20.70
C LYS A 148 -7.73 10.45 20.21
N TYR A 149 -6.87 10.10 19.29
CA TYR A 149 -5.81 10.99 18.79
C TYR A 149 -6.24 11.86 17.61
N LEU A 150 -6.93 11.29 16.63
CA LEU A 150 -7.21 11.98 15.37
C LEU A 150 -8.44 12.92 15.46
N SER A 151 -9.42 12.64 16.34
CA SER A 151 -10.57 13.54 16.53
C SER A 151 -10.22 14.87 17.19
N THR A 152 -9.00 15.01 17.72
CA THR A 152 -8.51 16.30 18.27
C THR A 152 -8.00 17.26 17.20
N LEU A 153 -7.84 16.79 15.98
CA LEU A 153 -7.30 17.57 14.86
C LEU A 153 -8.45 18.32 14.17
N THR A 154 -8.33 19.65 14.03
CA THR A 154 -9.40 20.50 13.49
C THR A 154 -9.05 21.16 12.16
N ASP A 155 -7.82 21.00 11.70
CA ASP A 155 -7.28 21.69 10.54
C ASP A 155 -6.62 20.74 9.51
N ILE A 156 -7.05 19.48 9.51
CA ILE A 156 -6.59 18.45 8.61
C ILE A 156 -7.73 17.48 8.27
N ASP A 157 -7.87 17.11 7.02
CA ASP A 157 -8.82 16.08 6.60
C ASP A 157 -8.26 14.69 6.92
N VAL A 158 -9.01 13.89 7.68
CA VAL A 158 -8.61 12.53 8.06
C VAL A 158 -9.57 11.51 7.47
N GLU A 159 -9.04 10.60 6.66
CA GLU A 159 -9.76 9.47 6.10
C GLU A 159 -9.21 8.17 6.67
N ILE A 160 -10.10 7.26 7.08
CA ILE A 160 -9.71 5.93 7.55
C ILE A 160 -10.33 4.88 6.64
N TYR A 161 -9.52 3.99 6.12
CA TYR A 161 -9.92 2.97 5.17
C TYR A 161 -10.00 1.59 5.80
N ASP A 162 -11.20 0.99 5.76
CA ASP A 162 -11.38 -0.44 5.96
C ASP A 162 -10.86 -1.19 4.72
N PHE A 163 -9.97 -2.16 4.95
CA PHE A 163 -9.44 -2.97 3.86
C PHE A 163 -10.52 -3.85 3.25
N ASP A 164 -10.81 -3.63 1.97
CA ASP A 164 -11.62 -4.53 1.15
C ASP A 164 -10.79 -5.07 -0.04
N PRO A 165 -10.45 -6.37 -0.03
CA PRO A 165 -9.67 -6.97 -1.10
C PRO A 165 -10.41 -7.00 -2.44
N ASN A 166 -11.73 -6.78 -2.47
CA ASN A 166 -12.54 -6.81 -3.69
C ASN A 166 -12.62 -5.47 -4.41
N VAL A 167 -12.14 -4.40 -3.80
CA VAL A 167 -12.15 -3.08 -4.45
C VAL A 167 -11.13 -3.03 -5.57
N PRO A 168 -11.57 -2.81 -6.83
CA PRO A 168 -10.66 -2.71 -7.97
C PRO A 168 -9.74 -1.50 -7.84
N CYS A 169 -8.46 -1.69 -8.07
CA CYS A 169 -7.51 -0.60 -8.21
C CYS A 169 -7.23 -0.28 -9.68
N THR A 170 -6.66 0.88 -9.94
CA THR A 170 -6.35 1.32 -11.32
C THR A 170 -5.46 0.33 -12.09
N LEU A 171 -4.50 -0.33 -11.42
CA LEU A 171 -3.67 -1.35 -12.07
C LEU A 171 -4.47 -2.60 -12.43
N TYR A 172 -5.48 -2.97 -11.62
CA TYR A 172 -6.34 -4.09 -11.97
C TYR A 172 -7.22 -3.76 -13.18
N LYS A 173 -7.75 -2.54 -13.27
CA LYS A 173 -8.46 -2.07 -14.47
C LYS A 173 -7.58 -2.11 -15.72
N THR A 174 -6.29 -1.78 -15.61
CA THR A 174 -5.32 -1.93 -16.70
C THR A 174 -5.14 -3.41 -17.08
N LEU A 175 -5.06 -4.30 -16.10
CA LEU A 175 -4.98 -5.74 -16.35
C LEU A 175 -6.25 -6.28 -17.04
N GLU A 176 -7.42 -5.89 -16.54
CA GLU A 176 -8.71 -6.25 -17.16
C GLU A 176 -8.79 -5.79 -18.61
N TYR A 177 -8.35 -4.56 -18.90
CA TYR A 177 -8.31 -4.04 -20.26
C TYR A 177 -7.42 -4.90 -21.17
N ILE A 178 -6.17 -5.18 -20.75
CA ILE A 178 -5.23 -6.02 -21.51
C ILE A 178 -5.84 -7.41 -21.80
N VAL A 179 -6.49 -8.01 -20.81
CA VAL A 179 -7.03 -9.36 -20.88
C VAL A 179 -8.32 -9.40 -21.72
N ASN A 180 -9.24 -8.48 -21.51
CA ASN A 180 -10.55 -8.50 -22.15
C ASN A 180 -10.49 -8.12 -23.63
N GLU A 181 -9.64 -7.17 -23.97
CA GLU A 181 -9.42 -6.76 -25.36
C GLU A 181 -8.51 -7.72 -26.13
N ASN A 182 -7.96 -8.75 -25.48
CA ASN A 182 -7.02 -9.72 -26.07
C ASN A 182 -5.86 -9.05 -26.83
N ILE A 183 -5.34 -7.94 -26.29
CA ILE A 183 -4.37 -7.07 -26.96
C ILE A 183 -3.06 -7.82 -27.23
N HIS A 184 -2.70 -8.76 -26.33
CA HIS A 184 -1.45 -9.51 -26.41
C HIS A 184 -1.66 -10.99 -26.10
N THR A 185 -0.90 -11.83 -26.81
CA THR A 185 -0.79 -13.26 -26.49
C THR A 185 -0.01 -13.50 -25.19
N PRO A 186 -0.18 -14.67 -24.54
CA PRO A 186 0.64 -15.01 -23.37
C PRO A 186 2.16 -14.97 -23.61
N SER A 187 2.61 -15.22 -24.84
CA SER A 187 4.04 -15.16 -25.22
C SER A 187 4.54 -13.72 -25.25
N GLU A 188 3.79 -12.83 -25.91
CA GLU A 188 4.12 -11.40 -25.94
C GLU A 188 4.11 -10.80 -24.54
N LEU A 189 3.14 -11.17 -23.71
CA LEU A 189 3.08 -10.76 -22.31
C LEU A 189 4.28 -11.28 -21.49
N GLU A 190 4.80 -12.49 -21.81
CA GLU A 190 6.05 -13.00 -21.22
C GLU A 190 7.22 -12.07 -21.55
N ASP A 191 7.39 -11.75 -22.83
CA ASP A 191 8.49 -10.89 -23.30
C ASP A 191 8.44 -9.49 -22.67
N MET A 192 7.24 -8.91 -22.59
CA MET A 192 7.02 -7.58 -22.02
C MET A 192 7.18 -7.51 -20.50
N SER A 193 6.82 -8.57 -19.78
CA SER A 193 6.72 -8.56 -18.29
C SER A 193 7.78 -9.41 -17.59
N ASN A 194 8.47 -10.28 -18.32
CA ASN A 194 9.32 -11.34 -17.77
C ASN A 194 8.56 -12.29 -16.81
N ILE A 195 7.24 -12.45 -17.02
CA ILE A 195 6.40 -13.44 -16.36
C ILE A 195 6.13 -14.54 -17.38
N LYS A 196 6.52 -15.78 -17.09
CA LYS A 196 6.36 -16.91 -18.02
C LYS A 196 4.92 -17.06 -18.54
N ALA A 197 4.76 -17.35 -19.82
CA ALA A 197 3.45 -17.50 -20.50
C ALA A 197 2.48 -18.44 -19.74
N ARG A 198 2.99 -19.51 -19.14
CA ARG A 198 2.18 -20.43 -18.30
C ARG A 198 1.52 -19.76 -17.10
N TYR A 199 2.08 -18.68 -16.56
CA TYR A 199 1.46 -17.91 -15.48
C TYR A 199 0.47 -16.89 -16.05
N TRP A 200 0.77 -16.30 -17.22
CA TRP A 200 -0.16 -15.43 -17.91
C TRP A 200 -1.45 -16.15 -18.31
N ILE A 201 -1.37 -17.39 -18.79
CA ILE A 201 -2.56 -18.22 -19.06
C ILE A 201 -3.47 -18.26 -17.82
N LYS A 202 -2.91 -18.58 -16.65
CA LYS A 202 -3.68 -18.66 -15.38
C LYS A 202 -4.23 -17.30 -14.94
N ILE A 203 -3.47 -16.23 -15.14
CA ILE A 203 -3.92 -14.86 -14.83
C ILE A 203 -5.09 -14.49 -15.73
N ILE A 204 -4.97 -14.74 -17.03
CA ILE A 204 -6.01 -14.46 -18.03
C ILE A 204 -7.29 -15.22 -17.70
N GLU A 205 -7.20 -16.51 -17.39
CA GLU A 205 -8.33 -17.33 -16.97
C GLU A 205 -9.01 -16.77 -15.71
N ALA A 206 -8.23 -16.45 -14.68
CA ALA A 206 -8.76 -15.90 -13.43
C ALA A 206 -9.48 -14.55 -13.61
N VAL A 207 -8.98 -13.70 -14.51
CA VAL A 207 -9.60 -12.41 -14.83
C VAL A 207 -10.85 -12.60 -15.68
N LYS A 208 -10.78 -13.39 -16.76
CA LYS A 208 -11.94 -13.65 -17.66
C LYS A 208 -13.10 -14.31 -16.94
N ASP A 209 -12.82 -15.25 -16.06
CA ASP A 209 -13.82 -15.93 -15.24
C ASP A 209 -14.36 -15.07 -14.09
N LYS A 210 -13.90 -13.81 -13.96
CA LYS A 210 -14.27 -12.89 -12.87
C LYS A 210 -14.03 -13.46 -11.46
N LYS A 211 -13.08 -14.39 -11.35
CA LYS A 211 -12.69 -15.01 -10.07
C LYS A 211 -11.85 -14.08 -9.20
N THR A 212 -11.31 -13.03 -9.79
CA THR A 212 -10.56 -11.98 -9.11
C THR A 212 -11.17 -10.61 -9.43
N LYS A 213 -11.04 -9.65 -8.50
CA LYS A 213 -11.59 -8.30 -8.63
C LYS A 213 -10.54 -7.21 -8.36
N SER A 214 -9.36 -7.62 -7.92
CA SER A 214 -8.26 -6.71 -7.61
C SER A 214 -6.92 -7.42 -7.78
N ILE A 215 -5.83 -6.65 -7.84
CA ILE A 215 -4.48 -7.23 -7.80
C ILE A 215 -4.26 -8.02 -6.50
N ASN A 216 -4.84 -7.56 -5.39
CA ASN A 216 -4.76 -8.27 -4.11
C ASN A 216 -5.44 -9.64 -4.17
N ASN A 217 -6.66 -9.72 -4.73
CA ASN A 217 -7.33 -11.01 -4.96
C ASN A 217 -6.49 -11.93 -5.83
N LEU A 218 -5.96 -11.42 -6.94
CA LEU A 218 -5.14 -12.19 -7.87
C LEU A 218 -3.88 -12.75 -7.17
N CYS A 219 -3.24 -11.97 -6.34
CA CYS A 219 -2.04 -12.38 -5.58
C CYS A 219 -2.30 -13.49 -4.57
N HIS A 220 -3.54 -13.61 -4.11
CA HIS A 220 -3.96 -14.62 -3.13
C HIS A 220 -4.82 -15.73 -3.74
N TYR A 221 -5.10 -15.66 -5.04
CA TYR A 221 -5.92 -16.65 -5.72
C TYR A 221 -5.24 -18.02 -5.78
N ILE A 222 -5.97 -19.06 -5.39
CA ILE A 222 -5.48 -20.44 -5.26
C ILE A 222 -6.25 -21.32 -6.23
N VAL A 223 -5.51 -22.11 -7.02
CA VAL A 223 -6.03 -23.19 -7.85
C VAL A 223 -5.25 -24.45 -7.49
N ASP A 224 -5.96 -25.55 -7.23
CA ASP A 224 -5.38 -26.85 -6.84
C ASP A 224 -4.39 -26.74 -5.65
N GLY A 225 -4.77 -25.96 -4.63
CA GLY A 225 -3.98 -25.76 -3.41
C GLY A 225 -2.73 -24.89 -3.60
N LYS A 226 -2.50 -24.32 -4.78
CA LYS A 226 -1.33 -23.49 -5.09
C LYS A 226 -1.76 -22.11 -5.57
N ARG A 227 -1.02 -21.09 -5.18
CA ARG A 227 -1.20 -19.74 -5.74
C ARG A 227 -0.88 -19.77 -7.23
N ILE A 228 -1.71 -19.12 -8.04
CA ILE A 228 -1.50 -19.01 -9.49
C ILE A 228 -0.27 -18.16 -9.82
N ILE A 229 0.09 -17.23 -8.94
CA ILE A 229 1.23 -16.33 -9.10
C ILE A 229 2.04 -16.25 -7.80
N GLY A 230 3.34 -16.42 -7.89
CA GLY A 230 4.29 -16.30 -6.78
C GLY A 230 4.79 -14.87 -6.59
N LYS A 231 5.41 -14.58 -5.44
CA LYS A 231 5.84 -13.24 -5.02
C LYS A 231 6.66 -12.49 -6.08
N THR A 232 7.66 -13.14 -6.67
CA THR A 232 8.50 -12.52 -7.71
C THR A 232 7.70 -12.10 -8.93
N ASN A 233 6.73 -12.93 -9.35
CA ASN A 233 5.86 -12.59 -10.47
C ASN A 233 4.84 -11.51 -10.11
N ILE A 234 4.41 -11.40 -8.85
CA ILE A 234 3.61 -10.27 -8.37
C ILE A 234 4.39 -8.96 -8.53
N GLU A 235 5.64 -8.93 -8.10
CA GLU A 235 6.52 -7.76 -8.25
C GLU A 235 6.69 -7.37 -9.73
N ARG A 236 6.90 -8.35 -10.61
CA ARG A 236 6.98 -8.15 -12.07
C ARG A 236 5.67 -7.63 -12.66
N LEU A 237 4.54 -8.20 -12.23
CA LEU A 237 3.21 -7.77 -12.69
C LEU A 237 2.94 -6.31 -12.35
N PHE A 238 3.25 -5.88 -11.13
CA PHE A 238 3.12 -4.48 -10.74
C PHE A 238 3.98 -3.56 -11.62
N VAL A 239 5.25 -3.90 -11.82
CA VAL A 239 6.16 -3.12 -12.67
C VAL A 239 5.64 -3.05 -14.11
N PHE A 240 5.20 -4.18 -14.66
CA PHE A 240 4.63 -4.26 -16.00
C PHE A 240 3.39 -3.38 -16.14
N LEU A 241 2.39 -3.55 -15.27
CA LEU A 241 1.15 -2.79 -15.34
C LEU A 241 1.34 -1.28 -15.14
N THR A 242 2.27 -0.89 -14.28
CA THR A 242 2.63 0.52 -14.08
C THR A 242 3.22 1.11 -15.36
N LYS A 243 4.21 0.45 -15.96
CA LYS A 243 4.83 0.88 -17.21
C LYS A 243 3.83 0.90 -18.38
N TYR A 244 2.99 -0.13 -18.46
CA TYR A 244 1.96 -0.22 -19.49
C TYR A 244 0.97 0.94 -19.40
N LYS A 245 0.49 1.26 -18.20
CA LYS A 245 -0.39 2.41 -17.95
C LYS A 245 0.27 3.74 -18.31
N GLU A 246 1.57 3.88 -18.11
CA GLU A 246 2.34 5.08 -18.43
C GLU A 246 2.73 5.19 -19.92
N GLY A 247 2.31 4.24 -20.76
CA GLY A 247 2.67 4.20 -22.18
C GLY A 247 4.12 3.80 -22.46
N LYS A 248 4.93 3.55 -21.44
CA LYS A 248 6.37 3.26 -21.59
C LYS A 248 6.71 1.90 -22.21
N ILE A 249 5.72 1.03 -22.38
CA ILE A 249 5.90 -0.28 -23.02
C ILE A 249 5.54 -0.22 -24.51
N ILE A 250 4.62 0.68 -24.90
CA ILE A 250 4.16 0.79 -26.29
C ILE A 250 5.30 1.27 -27.22
N GLU A 251 6.21 2.11 -26.73
CA GLU A 251 7.31 2.65 -27.54
C GLU A 251 8.35 1.62 -28.00
N GLN A 252 8.47 0.47 -27.31
CA GLN A 252 9.40 -0.59 -27.70
C GLN A 252 8.91 -1.51 -28.83
N TYR A 253 7.60 -1.52 -29.11
CA TYR A 253 6.98 -2.40 -30.11
C TYR A 253 6.35 -1.68 -31.30
N SER A 254 6.35 -0.35 -31.31
CA SER A 254 5.82 0.48 -32.41
C SER A 254 6.85 0.78 -33.51
N LEU A 255 8.04 0.20 -33.47
CA LEU A 255 9.13 0.43 -34.43
C LEU A 255 9.38 -0.73 -35.39
N PHE A 256 8.38 -1.60 -35.61
CA PHE A 256 8.46 -2.61 -36.68
C PHE A 256 7.22 -2.60 -37.57
#